data_dfb52437374d197ef35d7865c53d3209
#
_entry.id   dfb52437374d197ef35d7865c53d3209
#
_cell.length_a   1.000
_cell.length_b   1.000
_cell.length_c   1.000
_cell.angle_alpha   90.00
_cell.angle_beta   90.00
_cell.angle_gamma   90.00
#
_symmetry.space_group_name_H-M   'P 1'
#
loop_
_entity.id
_entity.type
_entity.pdbx_description
1 polymer ?
#
loop_
_entity_poly.entity_id
_entity_poly.type
_entity_poly.pdbx_seq_one_letter_code
_entity_poly.pdbx_strand_id
1 'polypeptide(L)'
;MELIAFIPSPSRGVIHLGPIPLRGYAFCIIIGVFVAVWLGGRRWAARGGLKTTVADIAVWAVPFGLVGGRLYHVITSYELYFGEGKDWVNAFKIWEGGLGIWGAIALGALGAWIACRRRGISLPAYADAVAPGIAFAQAIGRWGNWFNQELYGRATDLPWALKIDSAHRPADSLDVATYHPTFLYESLWCVGVALLVIWADRRFSLGRGRAFALYVAAYTVGRFWIEYLRVDDAHHVLGLRLNDWTSILVFAAAVAYIVVSAKLRPGREEVVEPAAVAAADASAQGTDPDAKDTKDAKDAKDVDAKDADGHAADAKKTEAGEAESDQNRDEEDGAAAVDAGAKTAKNL
;
A
#
# COMPACT_ATOMS: atom_id res chain seq x y z
N MET A 1 13.88 40.34 11.51
CA MET A 1 13.46 39.42 10.42
C MET A 1 13.13 38.12 11.08
N GLU A 2 11.88 37.95 11.54
CA GLU A 2 11.42 36.69 12.08
C GLU A 2 11.33 35.73 10.90
N LEU A 3 12.23 34.74 10.86
CA LEU A 3 12.10 33.58 10.02
C LEU A 3 10.90 32.80 10.57
N ILE A 4 9.70 33.09 10.10
CA ILE A 4 8.53 32.27 10.33
C ILE A 4 8.77 31.00 9.49
N ALA A 5 9.50 30.07 10.09
CA ALA A 5 9.67 28.75 9.52
C ALA A 5 8.41 27.95 9.85
N PHE A 6 7.63 27.62 8.84
CA PHE A 6 6.54 26.65 8.93
C PHE A 6 6.58 25.73 7.70
N ILE A 7 6.06 24.54 7.85
CA ILE A 7 5.88 23.62 6.73
C ILE A 7 4.58 24.03 6.03
N PRO A 8 4.61 24.50 4.76
CA PRO A 8 3.39 24.81 4.04
C PRO A 8 2.63 23.54 3.70
N SER A 9 1.31 23.56 3.77
CA SER A 9 0.47 22.52 3.20
C SER A 9 0.20 22.79 1.72
N PRO A 10 0.07 21.75 0.89
CA PRO A 10 -0.33 21.90 -0.51
C PRO A 10 -1.73 22.51 -0.59
N SER A 11 -1.89 23.55 -1.37
CA SER A 11 -3.19 24.20 -1.58
C SER A 11 -4.20 23.33 -2.36
N ARG A 12 -3.69 22.31 -3.05
CA ARG A 12 -4.50 21.33 -3.82
C ARG A 12 -3.97 19.92 -3.59
N GLY A 13 -4.77 19.07 -2.97
CA GLY A 13 -4.48 17.63 -2.81
C GLY A 13 -4.75 16.81 -4.07
N VAL A 14 -5.31 17.43 -5.13
CA VAL A 14 -5.71 16.78 -6.38
C VAL A 14 -5.11 17.54 -7.57
N ILE A 15 -4.44 16.81 -8.45
CA ILE A 15 -3.95 17.31 -9.74
C ILE A 15 -4.79 16.65 -10.83
N HIS A 16 -5.37 17.43 -11.75
CA HIS A 16 -6.14 16.92 -12.86
C HIS A 16 -5.25 16.73 -14.09
N LEU A 17 -5.15 15.51 -14.59
CA LEU A 17 -4.60 15.18 -15.90
C LEU A 17 -5.75 14.90 -16.85
N GLY A 18 -6.24 15.95 -17.51
CA GLY A 18 -7.47 15.87 -18.28
C GLY A 18 -8.65 15.46 -17.38
N PRO A 19 -9.44 14.44 -17.74
CA PRO A 19 -10.59 13.98 -16.95
C PRO A 19 -10.21 13.16 -15.70
N ILE A 20 -8.92 12.82 -15.52
CA ILE A 20 -8.47 11.93 -14.44
C ILE A 20 -7.99 12.75 -13.24
N PRO A 21 -8.68 12.70 -12.07
CA PRO A 21 -8.21 13.33 -10.85
C PRO A 21 -7.11 12.48 -10.19
N LEU A 22 -5.89 12.95 -10.18
CA LEU A 22 -4.78 12.33 -9.45
C LEU A 22 -4.73 12.90 -8.04
N ARG A 23 -5.13 12.09 -7.09
CA ARG A 23 -5.07 12.43 -5.66
C ARG A 23 -3.69 12.12 -5.12
N GLY A 24 -3.01 13.09 -4.51
CA GLY A 24 -1.70 12.93 -3.88
C GLY A 24 -1.69 11.79 -2.86
N TYR A 25 -2.79 11.61 -2.12
CA TYR A 25 -2.98 10.51 -1.20
C TYR A 25 -2.91 9.13 -1.88
N ALA A 26 -3.63 8.95 -2.99
CA ALA A 26 -3.61 7.69 -3.74
C ALA A 26 -2.22 7.38 -4.31
N PHE A 27 -1.50 8.41 -4.75
CA PHE A 27 -0.13 8.27 -5.24
C PHE A 27 0.82 7.79 -4.13
N CYS A 28 0.73 8.34 -2.93
CA CYS A 28 1.49 7.87 -1.77
C CYS A 28 1.20 6.40 -1.44
N ILE A 29 -0.07 5.98 -1.50
CA ILE A 29 -0.44 4.58 -1.27
C ILE A 29 0.18 3.66 -2.32
N ILE A 30 0.11 4.01 -3.61
CA ILE A 30 0.69 3.21 -4.70
C ILE A 30 2.20 3.07 -4.53
N ILE A 31 2.91 4.17 -4.26
CA ILE A 31 4.36 4.12 -3.97
C ILE A 31 4.65 3.25 -2.75
N GLY A 32 3.85 3.40 -1.69
CA GLY A 32 3.99 2.60 -0.48
C GLY A 32 3.86 1.10 -0.75
N VAL A 33 2.84 0.68 -1.50
CA VAL A 33 2.65 -0.71 -1.92
C VAL A 33 3.84 -1.21 -2.75
N PHE A 34 4.29 -0.40 -3.72
CA PHE A 34 5.45 -0.75 -4.54
C PHE A 34 6.71 -0.96 -3.69
N VAL A 35 7.01 -0.06 -2.76
CA VAL A 35 8.15 -0.17 -1.83
C VAL A 35 8.03 -1.40 -0.94
N ALA A 36 6.81 -1.68 -0.43
CA ALA A 36 6.56 -2.87 0.40
C ALA A 36 6.82 -4.17 -0.36
N VAL A 37 6.32 -4.27 -1.59
CA VAL A 37 6.49 -5.44 -2.45
C VAL A 37 7.97 -5.60 -2.85
N TRP A 38 8.61 -4.53 -3.29
CA TRP A 38 10.01 -4.55 -3.70
C TRP A 38 10.95 -4.96 -2.54
N LEU A 39 10.84 -4.31 -1.39
CA LEU A 39 11.68 -4.63 -0.23
C LEU A 39 11.36 -6.01 0.33
N GLY A 40 10.06 -6.35 0.42
CA GLY A 40 9.59 -7.67 0.85
C GLY A 40 10.14 -8.77 -0.06
N GLY A 41 10.08 -8.61 -1.38
CA GLY A 41 10.61 -9.56 -2.36
C GLY A 41 12.13 -9.77 -2.22
N ARG A 42 12.90 -8.68 -2.04
CA ARG A 42 14.34 -8.78 -1.76
C ARG A 42 14.65 -9.56 -0.47
N ARG A 43 13.89 -9.28 0.58
CA ARG A 43 14.07 -9.96 1.87
C ARG A 43 13.61 -11.42 1.83
N TRP A 44 12.54 -11.69 1.08
CA TRP A 44 12.04 -13.05 0.86
C TRP A 44 13.07 -13.89 0.10
N ALA A 45 13.64 -13.34 -0.98
CA ALA A 45 14.71 -14.00 -1.72
C ALA A 45 15.97 -14.24 -0.86
N ALA A 46 16.34 -13.28 0.00
CA ALA A 46 17.44 -13.45 0.94
C ALA A 46 17.19 -14.53 2.03
N ARG A 47 15.93 -14.96 2.18
CA ARG A 47 15.52 -16.06 3.06
C ARG A 47 15.36 -17.39 2.31
N GLY A 48 15.71 -17.45 1.02
CA GLY A 48 15.62 -18.66 0.20
C GLY A 48 14.30 -18.85 -0.53
N GLY A 49 13.50 -17.81 -0.68
CA GLY A 49 12.27 -17.83 -1.48
C GLY A 49 12.45 -17.26 -2.89
N LEU A 50 11.44 -17.38 -3.74
CA LEU A 50 11.44 -16.84 -5.10
C LEU A 50 11.19 -15.32 -5.06
N LYS A 51 11.87 -14.54 -5.91
CA LYS A 51 11.76 -13.06 -5.94
C LYS A 51 10.35 -12.56 -6.25
N THR A 52 9.58 -13.32 -7.02
CA THR A 52 8.22 -12.95 -7.48
C THR A 52 7.15 -13.23 -6.44
N THR A 53 7.39 -14.13 -5.49
CA THR A 53 6.37 -14.62 -4.54
C THR A 53 5.68 -13.50 -3.76
N VAL A 54 6.43 -12.47 -3.35
CA VAL A 54 5.80 -11.37 -2.60
C VAL A 54 4.85 -10.56 -3.46
N ALA A 55 5.19 -10.35 -4.73
CA ALA A 55 4.30 -9.68 -5.69
C ALA A 55 3.04 -10.52 -5.96
N ASP A 56 3.21 -11.83 -6.14
CA ASP A 56 2.10 -12.75 -6.38
C ASP A 56 1.13 -12.80 -5.19
N ILE A 57 1.65 -12.79 -3.95
CA ILE A 57 0.82 -12.72 -2.74
C ILE A 57 0.14 -11.35 -2.64
N ALA A 58 0.82 -10.26 -3.04
CA ALA A 58 0.23 -8.92 -3.03
C ALA A 58 -0.97 -8.80 -3.99
N VAL A 59 -0.98 -9.52 -5.11
CA VAL A 59 -2.13 -9.60 -6.03
C VAL A 59 -3.39 -10.15 -5.35
N TRP A 60 -3.24 -10.94 -4.30
CA TRP A 60 -4.36 -11.40 -3.46
C TRP A 60 -4.62 -10.44 -2.30
N ALA A 61 -3.58 -10.05 -1.58
CA ALA A 61 -3.70 -9.26 -0.36
C ALA A 61 -4.28 -7.85 -0.62
N VAL A 62 -3.88 -7.19 -1.72
CA VAL A 62 -4.30 -5.82 -2.01
C VAL A 62 -5.79 -5.74 -2.39
N PRO A 63 -6.32 -6.51 -3.36
CA PRO A 63 -7.75 -6.47 -3.66
C PRO A 63 -8.62 -6.91 -2.48
N PHE A 64 -8.22 -7.96 -1.75
CA PHE A 64 -8.93 -8.38 -0.54
C PHE A 64 -8.94 -7.26 0.51
N GLY A 65 -7.82 -6.55 0.69
CA GLY A 65 -7.74 -5.41 1.59
C GLY A 65 -8.64 -4.25 1.17
N LEU A 66 -8.71 -3.92 -0.12
CA LEU A 66 -9.61 -2.89 -0.64
C LEU A 66 -11.09 -3.25 -0.41
N VAL A 67 -11.47 -4.48 -0.75
CA VAL A 67 -12.83 -4.98 -0.51
C VAL A 67 -13.15 -4.99 0.98
N GLY A 68 -12.22 -5.45 1.82
CA GLY A 68 -12.38 -5.47 3.27
C GLY A 68 -12.55 -4.09 3.87
N GLY A 69 -11.72 -3.14 3.44
CA GLY A 69 -11.82 -1.75 3.88
C GLY A 69 -13.15 -1.13 3.52
N ARG A 70 -13.64 -1.37 2.30
CA ARG A 70 -14.93 -0.87 1.85
C ARG A 70 -16.09 -1.52 2.60
N LEU A 71 -16.07 -2.83 2.73
CA LEU A 71 -17.10 -3.58 3.44
C LEU A 71 -17.23 -3.12 4.90
N TYR A 72 -16.09 -2.98 5.60
CA TYR A 72 -16.07 -2.47 6.97
C TYR A 72 -16.70 -1.07 7.05
N HIS A 73 -16.30 -0.16 6.16
CA HIS A 73 -16.83 1.20 6.15
C HIS A 73 -18.34 1.24 5.85
N VAL A 74 -18.81 0.46 4.90
CA VAL A 74 -20.24 0.37 4.57
C VAL A 74 -21.06 -0.17 5.76
N ILE A 75 -20.53 -1.15 6.49
CA ILE A 75 -21.20 -1.70 7.68
C ILE A 75 -21.22 -0.69 8.83
N THR A 76 -20.10 -0.02 9.11
CA THR A 76 -19.97 0.89 10.25
C THR A 76 -20.61 2.25 10.00
N SER A 77 -20.82 2.62 8.75
CA SER A 77 -21.40 3.89 8.32
C SER A 77 -22.58 3.66 7.35
N TYR A 78 -23.41 2.66 7.66
CA TYR A 78 -24.50 2.20 6.77
C TYR A 78 -25.47 3.33 6.40
N GLU A 79 -25.68 4.29 7.31
CA GLU A 79 -26.55 5.46 7.14
C GLU A 79 -26.16 6.36 5.95
N LEU A 80 -24.89 6.28 5.52
CA LEU A 80 -24.42 7.04 4.35
C LEU A 80 -24.90 6.42 3.03
N TYR A 81 -25.25 5.15 3.04
CA TYR A 81 -25.53 4.36 1.84
C TYR A 81 -26.95 3.86 1.74
N PHE A 82 -27.60 3.63 2.89
CA PHE A 82 -28.93 3.02 2.97
C PHE A 82 -29.86 3.92 3.77
N GLY A 83 -31.04 4.22 3.20
CA GLY A 83 -32.05 5.08 3.80
C GLY A 83 -32.82 5.89 2.75
N GLU A 84 -33.78 6.68 3.20
CA GLU A 84 -34.56 7.54 2.31
C GLU A 84 -33.64 8.58 1.62
N GLY A 85 -33.76 8.67 0.29
CA GLY A 85 -32.96 9.61 -0.51
C GLY A 85 -31.48 9.25 -0.68
N LYS A 86 -31.04 8.04 -0.27
CA LYS A 86 -29.67 7.54 -0.46
C LYS A 86 -29.60 6.58 -1.63
N ASP A 87 -28.44 6.58 -2.29
CA ASP A 87 -28.14 5.67 -3.39
C ASP A 87 -27.19 4.56 -2.92
N TRP A 88 -27.70 3.35 -2.79
CA TRP A 88 -26.95 2.18 -2.38
C TRP A 88 -25.77 1.83 -3.32
N VAL A 89 -25.83 2.27 -4.60
CA VAL A 89 -24.75 2.09 -5.58
C VAL A 89 -23.45 2.79 -5.11
N ASN A 90 -23.58 3.85 -4.31
CA ASN A 90 -22.42 4.54 -3.74
C ASN A 90 -21.59 3.63 -2.82
N ALA A 91 -22.17 2.54 -2.28
CA ALA A 91 -21.41 1.54 -1.51
C ALA A 91 -20.32 0.85 -2.33
N PHE A 92 -20.40 0.82 -3.65
CA PHE A 92 -19.38 0.22 -4.54
C PHE A 92 -18.33 1.23 -5.05
N LYS A 93 -18.54 2.52 -4.86
CA LYS A 93 -17.65 3.59 -5.34
C LYS A 93 -16.44 3.75 -4.42
N ILE A 94 -15.47 2.82 -4.50
CA ILE A 94 -14.24 2.85 -3.69
C ILE A 94 -13.36 4.08 -3.97
N TRP A 95 -13.47 4.66 -5.16
CA TRP A 95 -12.69 5.84 -5.57
C TRP A 95 -13.18 7.16 -4.94
N GLU A 96 -14.35 7.18 -4.33
CA GLU A 96 -14.86 8.33 -3.56
C GLU A 96 -14.32 8.37 -2.13
N GLY A 97 -13.55 7.33 -1.71
CA GLY A 97 -13.03 7.21 -0.35
C GLY A 97 -13.91 6.30 0.52
N GLY A 98 -13.78 6.40 1.83
CA GLY A 98 -14.53 5.56 2.78
C GLY A 98 -13.99 4.12 2.82
N LEU A 99 -12.77 3.95 3.33
CA LEU A 99 -12.12 2.66 3.55
C LEU A 99 -11.76 2.52 5.02
N GLY A 100 -12.32 1.53 5.70
CA GLY A 100 -12.02 1.26 7.11
C GLY A 100 -10.78 0.40 7.27
N ILE A 101 -9.83 0.84 8.09
CA ILE A 101 -8.52 0.19 8.27
C ILE A 101 -8.65 -1.24 8.82
N TRP A 102 -9.58 -1.49 9.74
CA TRP A 102 -9.77 -2.80 10.36
C TRP A 102 -10.21 -3.85 9.35
N GLY A 103 -11.14 -3.50 8.48
CA GLY A 103 -11.57 -4.37 7.38
C GLY A 103 -10.46 -4.62 6.37
N ALA A 104 -9.69 -3.59 6.05
CA ALA A 104 -8.56 -3.70 5.15
C ALA A 104 -7.48 -4.66 5.69
N ILE A 105 -7.15 -4.56 7.00
CA ILE A 105 -6.20 -5.45 7.65
C ILE A 105 -6.73 -6.89 7.69
N ALA A 106 -7.99 -7.08 8.11
CA ALA A 106 -8.57 -8.41 8.28
C ALA A 106 -8.65 -9.18 6.95
N LEU A 107 -9.27 -8.59 5.93
CA LEU A 107 -9.40 -9.26 4.63
C LEU A 107 -8.07 -9.26 3.85
N GLY A 108 -7.23 -8.24 3.97
CA GLY A 108 -5.89 -8.26 3.37
C GLY A 108 -5.02 -9.39 3.93
N ALA A 109 -5.06 -9.61 5.25
CA ALA A 109 -4.39 -10.73 5.89
C ALA A 109 -4.98 -12.09 5.46
N LEU A 110 -6.30 -12.17 5.29
CA LEU A 110 -6.98 -13.36 4.77
C LEU A 110 -6.52 -13.67 3.33
N GLY A 111 -6.47 -12.66 2.45
CA GLY A 111 -5.98 -12.81 1.08
C GLY A 111 -4.53 -13.29 1.04
N ALA A 112 -3.66 -12.69 1.87
CA ALA A 112 -2.28 -13.13 2.01
C ALA A 112 -2.18 -14.58 2.54
N TRP A 113 -3.00 -14.94 3.53
CA TRP A 113 -3.04 -16.30 4.08
C TRP A 113 -3.46 -17.33 3.04
N ILE A 114 -4.53 -17.04 2.26
CA ILE A 114 -4.99 -17.93 1.17
C ILE A 114 -3.86 -18.14 0.15
N ALA A 115 -3.20 -17.06 -0.28
CA ALA A 115 -2.11 -17.14 -1.24
C ALA A 115 -0.90 -17.93 -0.69
N CYS A 116 -0.52 -17.70 0.57
CA CYS A 116 0.52 -18.46 1.26
C CYS A 116 0.15 -19.96 1.35
N ARG A 117 -1.08 -20.28 1.78
CA ARG A 117 -1.55 -21.67 1.89
C ARG A 117 -1.50 -22.41 0.56
N ARG A 118 -1.90 -21.76 -0.55
CA ARG A 118 -1.86 -22.36 -1.90
C ARG A 118 -0.44 -22.66 -2.37
N ARG A 119 0.57 -21.97 -1.84
CA ARG A 119 1.99 -22.14 -2.18
C ARG A 119 2.77 -22.97 -1.16
N GLY A 120 2.12 -23.47 -0.10
CA GLY A 120 2.81 -24.17 0.99
C GLY A 120 3.72 -23.26 1.84
N ILE A 121 3.47 -21.94 1.81
CA ILE A 121 4.26 -20.95 2.52
C ILE A 121 3.66 -20.69 3.90
N SER A 122 4.51 -20.60 4.93
CA SER A 122 4.11 -20.18 6.26
C SER A 122 3.81 -18.67 6.29
N LEU A 123 2.59 -18.28 6.67
CA LEU A 123 2.24 -16.85 6.79
C LEU A 123 3.14 -16.06 7.75
N PRO A 124 3.54 -16.59 8.94
CA PRO A 124 4.50 -15.91 9.81
C PRO A 124 5.86 -15.63 9.13
N ALA A 125 6.39 -16.58 8.36
CA ALA A 125 7.65 -16.38 7.64
C ALA A 125 7.52 -15.30 6.56
N TYR A 126 6.41 -15.29 5.83
CA TYR A 126 6.09 -14.25 4.88
C TYR A 126 5.94 -12.88 5.55
N ALA A 127 5.18 -12.80 6.65
CA ALA A 127 4.99 -11.58 7.43
C ALA A 127 6.31 -10.99 7.91
N ASP A 128 7.25 -11.81 8.37
CA ASP A 128 8.60 -11.38 8.77
C ASP A 128 9.38 -10.74 7.62
N ALA A 129 9.23 -11.26 6.41
CA ALA A 129 9.92 -10.72 5.24
C ALA A 129 9.35 -9.35 4.85
N VAL A 130 8.03 -9.17 4.88
CA VAL A 130 7.37 -7.94 4.42
C VAL A 130 7.25 -6.86 5.51
N ALA A 131 7.44 -7.19 6.79
CA ALA A 131 7.26 -6.28 7.92
C ALA A 131 7.93 -4.90 7.74
N PRO A 132 9.23 -4.78 7.44
CA PRO A 132 9.84 -3.46 7.26
C PRO A 132 9.36 -2.76 5.98
N GLY A 133 8.95 -3.50 4.96
CA GLY A 133 8.32 -2.95 3.77
C GLY A 133 6.97 -2.29 4.10
N ILE A 134 6.17 -2.93 4.94
CA ILE A 134 4.90 -2.36 5.44
C ILE A 134 5.17 -1.09 6.24
N ALA A 135 6.18 -1.07 7.12
CA ALA A 135 6.52 0.12 7.89
C ALA A 135 6.95 1.29 6.98
N PHE A 136 7.75 1.05 5.92
CA PHE A 136 8.06 2.09 4.93
C PHE A 136 6.83 2.53 4.14
N ALA A 137 5.93 1.61 3.78
CA ALA A 137 4.69 1.96 3.10
C ALA A 137 3.81 2.87 3.98
N GLN A 138 3.74 2.60 5.29
CA GLN A 138 3.07 3.47 6.25
C GLN A 138 3.74 4.85 6.32
N ALA A 139 5.07 4.90 6.40
CA ALA A 139 5.81 6.17 6.39
C ALA A 139 5.48 7.02 5.16
N ILE A 140 5.44 6.41 3.98
CA ILE A 140 5.09 7.08 2.72
C ILE A 140 3.60 7.48 2.71
N GLY A 141 2.71 6.59 3.19
CA GLY A 141 1.27 6.85 3.24
C GLY A 141 0.90 8.06 4.10
N ARG A 142 1.70 8.38 5.16
CA ARG A 142 1.49 9.58 6.00
C ARG A 142 1.63 10.89 5.24
N TRP A 143 2.40 10.93 4.18
CA TRP A 143 2.45 12.11 3.30
C TRP A 143 1.12 12.34 2.56
N GLY A 144 0.30 11.32 2.41
CA GLY A 144 -1.09 11.47 1.93
C GLY A 144 -1.92 12.39 2.83
N ASN A 145 -1.75 12.30 4.16
CA ASN A 145 -2.44 13.19 5.10
C ASN A 145 -1.99 14.65 4.97
N TRP A 146 -0.72 14.88 4.62
CA TRP A 146 -0.22 16.22 4.30
C TRP A 146 -0.90 16.81 3.06
N PHE A 147 -1.09 16.01 2.00
CA PHE A 147 -1.83 16.44 0.81
C PHE A 147 -3.31 16.75 1.10
N ASN A 148 -3.93 15.99 1.99
CA ASN A 148 -5.33 16.19 2.36
C ASN A 148 -5.53 17.20 3.49
N GLN A 149 -4.46 17.72 4.10
CA GLN A 149 -4.51 18.61 5.26
C GLN A 149 -5.38 18.04 6.40
N GLU A 150 -5.18 16.78 6.73
CA GLU A 150 -5.97 16.05 7.72
C GLU A 150 -5.09 15.39 8.79
N LEU A 151 -5.69 14.99 9.92
CA LEU A 151 -5.03 14.25 10.99
C LEU A 151 -3.79 14.93 11.59
N TYR A 152 -3.76 16.26 11.58
CA TYR A 152 -2.71 17.06 12.24
C TYR A 152 -2.91 17.08 13.76
N GLY A 153 -1.88 17.56 14.49
CA GLY A 153 -1.88 17.60 15.94
C GLY A 153 -2.44 18.90 16.51
N ARG A 154 -2.17 19.14 17.79
CA ARG A 154 -2.59 20.36 18.50
C ARG A 154 -1.93 21.61 17.91
N ALA A 155 -2.54 22.77 18.16
CA ALA A 155 -1.96 24.07 17.85
C ALA A 155 -0.54 24.20 18.41
N THR A 156 0.38 24.80 17.63
CA THR A 156 1.77 24.99 18.04
C THR A 156 2.42 26.12 17.27
N ASP A 157 3.36 26.81 17.91
CA ASP A 157 4.18 27.87 17.33
C ASP A 157 5.62 27.42 17.08
N LEU A 158 5.87 26.11 17.06
CA LEU A 158 7.20 25.55 16.78
C LEU A 158 7.68 25.94 15.37
N PRO A 159 9.00 26.12 15.15
CA PRO A 159 9.53 26.54 13.86
C PRO A 159 9.31 25.55 12.71
N TRP A 160 8.86 24.33 12.99
CA TRP A 160 8.45 23.31 12.02
C TRP A 160 6.95 23.01 12.07
N ALA A 161 6.13 23.93 12.58
CA ALA A 161 4.69 23.79 12.59
C ALA A 161 4.11 23.65 11.18
N LEU A 162 3.05 22.88 11.04
CA LEU A 162 2.32 22.69 9.79
C LEU A 162 1.26 23.79 9.64
N LYS A 163 1.29 24.52 8.55
CA LYS A 163 0.26 25.51 8.22
C LYS A 163 -0.91 24.83 7.55
N ILE A 164 -2.11 25.00 8.12
CA ILE A 164 -3.37 24.44 7.62
C ILE A 164 -4.25 25.56 7.05
N ASP A 165 -4.82 25.33 5.87
CA ASP A 165 -5.74 26.25 5.22
C ASP A 165 -7.05 26.39 6.03
N SER A 166 -7.65 27.58 6.02
CA SER A 166 -8.83 27.87 6.83
C SER A 166 -10.01 26.91 6.62
N ALA A 167 -10.14 26.37 5.41
CA ALA A 167 -11.19 25.40 5.07
C ALA A 167 -11.00 24.03 5.75
N HIS A 168 -9.80 23.71 6.22
CA HIS A 168 -9.46 22.42 6.84
C HIS A 168 -9.21 22.53 8.35
N ARG A 169 -9.38 23.73 8.93
CA ARG A 169 -9.22 23.95 10.37
C ARG A 169 -10.45 23.48 11.14
N PRO A 170 -10.31 23.12 12.41
CA PRO A 170 -11.44 22.81 13.27
C PRO A 170 -12.35 24.04 13.41
N ALA A 171 -13.66 23.80 13.49
CA ALA A 171 -14.64 24.89 13.54
C ALA A 171 -14.53 25.79 14.77
N ASP A 172 -13.97 25.27 15.85
CA ASP A 172 -13.74 25.95 17.13
C ASP A 172 -12.42 26.72 17.23
N SER A 173 -11.55 26.61 16.20
CA SER A 173 -10.20 27.20 16.18
C SER A 173 -9.80 27.68 14.80
N LEU A 174 -10.69 28.40 14.10
CA LEU A 174 -10.48 28.93 12.76
C LEU A 174 -9.36 29.98 12.69
N ASP A 175 -9.08 30.68 13.80
CA ASP A 175 -8.03 31.68 13.97
C ASP A 175 -6.61 31.04 14.08
N VAL A 176 -6.52 29.77 14.48
CA VAL A 176 -5.26 29.06 14.58
C VAL A 176 -4.83 28.54 13.23
N ALA A 177 -3.63 28.95 12.78
CA ALA A 177 -3.14 28.59 11.45
C ALA A 177 -2.12 27.44 11.48
N THR A 178 -1.47 27.18 12.61
CA THR A 178 -0.31 26.32 12.74
C THR A 178 -0.51 25.21 13.74
N TYR A 179 -0.14 23.98 13.37
CA TYR A 179 -0.40 22.76 14.10
C TYR A 179 0.82 21.83 14.09
N HIS A 180 0.88 20.88 15.03
CA HIS A 180 1.90 19.84 15.00
C HIS A 180 1.79 18.97 13.74
N PRO A 181 2.90 18.78 12.97
CA PRO A 181 2.93 17.96 11.77
C PRO A 181 2.97 16.46 12.12
N THR A 182 1.86 15.91 12.61
CA THR A 182 1.78 14.49 13.02
C THR A 182 2.11 13.54 11.87
N PHE A 183 1.78 13.90 10.62
CA PHE A 183 2.16 13.12 9.45
C PHE A 183 3.69 12.92 9.37
N LEU A 184 4.47 13.96 9.68
CA LEU A 184 5.93 13.90 9.66
C LEU A 184 6.46 13.06 10.84
N TYR A 185 5.90 13.26 12.03
CA TYR A 185 6.29 12.47 13.21
C TYR A 185 6.01 10.99 13.02
N GLU A 186 4.82 10.65 12.51
CA GLU A 186 4.46 9.27 12.20
C GLU A 186 5.32 8.68 11.06
N SER A 187 5.61 9.46 10.04
CA SER A 187 6.49 9.04 8.95
C SER A 187 7.90 8.71 9.45
N LEU A 188 8.52 9.61 10.22
CA LEU A 188 9.85 9.40 10.79
C LEU A 188 9.86 8.20 11.76
N TRP A 189 8.81 8.06 12.58
CA TRP A 189 8.67 6.91 13.48
C TRP A 189 8.60 5.60 12.70
N CYS A 190 7.78 5.52 11.65
CA CYS A 190 7.64 4.33 10.82
C CYS A 190 8.95 3.99 10.08
N VAL A 191 9.73 4.99 9.63
CA VAL A 191 11.08 4.78 9.10
C VAL A 191 11.98 4.19 10.18
N GLY A 192 11.96 4.74 11.40
CA GLY A 192 12.71 4.21 12.53
C GLY A 192 12.35 2.75 12.86
N VAL A 193 11.05 2.43 12.85
CA VAL A 193 10.55 1.06 13.04
C VAL A 193 11.05 0.13 11.94
N ALA A 194 10.99 0.55 10.67
CA ALA A 194 11.51 -0.25 9.56
C ALA A 194 13.00 -0.57 9.72
N LEU A 195 13.79 0.45 10.06
CA LEU A 195 15.23 0.29 10.30
C LEU A 195 15.52 -0.59 11.51
N LEU A 196 14.76 -0.43 12.60
CA LEU A 196 14.85 -1.27 13.80
C LEU A 196 14.60 -2.75 13.44
N VAL A 197 13.53 -3.03 12.69
CA VAL A 197 13.19 -4.41 12.29
C VAL A 197 14.28 -5.00 11.38
N ILE A 198 14.80 -4.23 10.43
CA ILE A 198 15.90 -4.67 9.57
C ILE A 198 17.17 -4.97 10.39
N TRP A 199 17.53 -4.08 11.30
CA TRP A 199 18.68 -4.25 12.19
C TRP A 199 18.53 -5.49 13.09
N ALA A 200 17.39 -5.61 13.76
CA ALA A 200 17.12 -6.72 14.68
C ALA A 200 17.07 -8.06 13.93
N ASP A 201 16.47 -8.09 12.73
CA ASP A 201 16.43 -9.29 11.90
C ASP A 201 17.84 -9.75 11.47
N ARG A 202 18.69 -8.80 11.08
CA ARG A 202 20.10 -9.10 10.73
C ARG A 202 20.91 -9.56 11.94
N ARG A 203 20.70 -8.94 13.10
CA ARG A 203 21.49 -9.19 14.32
C ARG A 203 21.11 -10.49 15.03
N PHE A 204 19.78 -10.82 15.02
CA PHE A 204 19.23 -11.91 15.80
C PHE A 204 18.62 -13.03 14.95
N SER A 205 18.68 -12.93 13.62
CA SER A 205 18.12 -13.92 12.69
C SER A 205 16.66 -14.25 13.04
N LEU A 206 15.82 -13.21 13.15
CA LEU A 206 14.42 -13.35 13.53
C LEU A 206 13.64 -14.16 12.50
N GLY A 207 12.78 -15.05 12.98
CA GLY A 207 11.90 -15.89 12.16
C GLY A 207 10.63 -16.22 12.90
N ARG A 208 9.77 -17.03 12.30
CA ARG A 208 8.52 -17.54 12.88
C ARG A 208 7.56 -16.43 13.35
N GLY A 209 7.51 -15.31 12.60
CA GLY A 209 6.65 -14.16 12.90
C GLY A 209 7.24 -13.15 13.90
N ARG A 210 8.45 -13.34 14.42
CA ARG A 210 9.03 -12.45 15.45
C ARG A 210 9.45 -11.09 14.89
N ALA A 211 9.91 -11.01 13.63
CA ALA A 211 10.21 -9.72 13.02
C ALA A 211 8.93 -8.91 12.77
N PHE A 212 7.84 -9.57 12.38
CA PHE A 212 6.54 -8.94 12.25
C PHE A 212 5.98 -8.49 13.61
N ALA A 213 6.08 -9.34 14.63
CA ALA A 213 5.66 -8.97 15.98
C ALA A 213 6.48 -7.78 16.54
N LEU A 214 7.80 -7.70 16.24
CA LEU A 214 8.62 -6.55 16.59
C LEU A 214 8.15 -5.27 15.89
N TYR A 215 7.80 -5.38 14.59
CA TYR A 215 7.19 -4.26 13.88
C TYR A 215 5.90 -3.79 14.55
N VAL A 216 5.00 -4.71 14.89
CA VAL A 216 3.73 -4.40 15.55
C VAL A 216 3.98 -3.73 16.90
N ALA A 217 4.87 -4.28 17.74
CA ALA A 217 5.21 -3.71 19.04
C ALA A 217 5.78 -2.29 18.89
N ALA A 218 6.77 -2.08 18.05
CA ALA A 218 7.38 -0.77 17.84
C ALA A 218 6.41 0.26 17.22
N TYR A 219 5.55 -0.16 16.30
CA TYR A 219 4.52 0.70 15.71
C TYR A 219 3.50 1.15 16.76
N THR A 220 3.02 0.25 17.60
CA THR A 220 2.01 0.59 18.62
C THR A 220 2.55 1.54 19.69
N VAL A 221 3.85 1.50 20.02
CA VAL A 221 4.48 2.52 20.86
C VAL A 221 4.37 3.91 20.22
N GLY A 222 4.70 4.01 18.93
CA GLY A 222 4.56 5.27 18.18
C GLY A 222 3.11 5.74 18.14
N ARG A 223 2.18 4.82 17.88
CA ARG A 223 0.75 5.13 17.80
C ARG A 223 0.22 5.68 19.13
N PHE A 224 0.66 5.14 20.25
CA PHE A 224 0.26 5.58 21.58
C PHE A 224 0.62 7.06 21.85
N TRP A 225 1.87 7.46 21.67
CA TRP A 225 2.27 8.84 21.97
C TRP A 225 1.80 9.86 20.93
N ILE A 226 1.66 9.45 19.65
CA ILE A 226 1.14 10.32 18.60
C ILE A 226 -0.37 10.56 18.79
N GLU A 227 -1.12 9.55 19.24
CA GLU A 227 -2.53 9.69 19.56
C GLU A 227 -2.76 10.78 20.61
N TYR A 228 -1.86 10.92 21.56
CA TYR A 228 -1.91 11.98 22.58
C TYR A 228 -1.75 13.40 21.98
N LEU A 229 -1.03 13.54 20.85
CA LEU A 229 -0.86 14.84 20.17
C LEU A 229 -2.05 15.23 19.29
N ARG A 230 -2.92 14.30 18.94
CA ARG A 230 -4.02 14.52 18.00
C ARG A 230 -5.18 15.27 18.64
N VAL A 231 -5.88 16.09 17.81
CA VAL A 231 -7.02 16.91 18.25
C VAL A 231 -8.38 16.37 17.82
N ASP A 232 -8.41 15.36 16.94
CA ASP A 232 -9.66 14.78 16.47
C ASP A 232 -10.47 14.14 17.61
N ASP A 233 -11.81 14.19 17.48
CA ASP A 233 -12.73 13.59 18.44
C ASP A 233 -12.48 12.09 18.57
N ALA A 234 -12.40 11.59 19.80
CA ALA A 234 -12.22 10.17 20.07
C ALA A 234 -13.04 9.74 21.28
N HIS A 235 -13.50 8.49 21.26
CA HIS A 235 -14.14 7.90 22.42
C HIS A 235 -13.11 7.66 23.53
N HIS A 236 -13.42 8.13 24.74
CA HIS A 236 -12.59 7.94 25.93
C HIS A 236 -13.17 6.82 26.79
N VAL A 237 -12.31 5.92 27.21
CA VAL A 237 -12.63 4.83 28.16
C VAL A 237 -11.60 4.89 29.28
N LEU A 238 -12.04 5.04 30.53
CA LEU A 238 -11.18 5.18 31.73
C LEU A 238 -10.08 6.26 31.59
N GLY A 239 -10.42 7.39 30.96
CA GLY A 239 -9.50 8.52 30.78
C GLY A 239 -8.49 8.42 29.63
N LEU A 240 -8.44 7.30 28.92
CA LEU A 240 -7.63 7.11 27.72
C LEU A 240 -8.52 7.01 26.46
N ARG A 241 -7.98 7.39 25.32
CA ARG A 241 -8.65 7.18 24.03
C ARG A 241 -8.72 5.67 23.71
N LEU A 242 -9.77 5.23 23.04
CA LEU A 242 -9.93 3.82 22.66
C LEU A 242 -8.72 3.27 21.88
N ASN A 243 -8.08 4.12 21.05
CA ASN A 243 -6.88 3.77 20.30
C ASN A 243 -5.66 3.52 21.21
N ASP A 244 -5.58 4.18 22.39
CA ASP A 244 -4.52 3.95 23.36
C ASP A 244 -4.66 2.58 23.99
N TRP A 245 -5.88 2.18 24.38
CA TRP A 245 -6.16 0.83 24.86
C TRP A 245 -5.82 -0.24 23.83
N THR A 246 -6.22 -0.01 22.58
CA THR A 246 -5.87 -0.91 21.47
C THR A 246 -4.35 -1.03 21.34
N SER A 247 -3.63 0.09 21.40
CA SER A 247 -2.17 0.10 21.30
C SER A 247 -1.50 -0.68 22.42
N ILE A 248 -1.97 -0.51 23.69
CA ILE A 248 -1.46 -1.24 24.85
C ILE A 248 -1.69 -2.75 24.71
N LEU A 249 -2.91 -3.15 24.37
CA LEU A 249 -3.26 -4.57 24.22
C LEU A 249 -2.48 -5.26 23.10
N VAL A 250 -2.39 -4.60 21.94
CA VAL A 250 -1.65 -5.13 20.77
C VAL A 250 -0.16 -5.17 21.06
N PHE A 251 0.39 -4.16 21.73
CA PHE A 251 1.78 -4.18 22.20
C PHE A 251 2.06 -5.37 23.11
N ALA A 252 1.24 -5.54 24.16
CA ALA A 252 1.39 -6.65 25.09
C ALA A 252 1.31 -8.02 24.39
N ALA A 253 0.35 -8.19 23.45
CA ALA A 253 0.21 -9.41 22.67
C ALA A 253 1.43 -9.65 21.78
N ALA A 254 1.97 -8.61 21.11
CA ALA A 254 3.15 -8.72 20.27
C ALA A 254 4.40 -9.11 21.08
N VAL A 255 4.62 -8.50 22.24
CA VAL A 255 5.72 -8.83 23.14
C VAL A 255 5.58 -10.25 23.69
N ALA A 256 4.37 -10.64 24.12
CA ALA A 256 4.10 -12.01 24.57
C ALA A 256 4.39 -13.03 23.45
N TYR A 257 3.95 -12.74 22.22
CA TYR A 257 4.26 -13.57 21.06
C TYR A 257 5.76 -13.72 20.82
N ILE A 258 6.53 -12.64 20.86
CA ILE A 258 8.00 -12.67 20.70
C ILE A 258 8.63 -13.59 21.75
N VAL A 259 8.27 -13.41 23.03
CA VAL A 259 8.82 -14.17 24.15
C VAL A 259 8.47 -15.66 24.06
N VAL A 260 7.18 -15.97 23.82
CA VAL A 260 6.70 -17.34 23.71
C VAL A 260 7.28 -18.03 22.47
N SER A 261 7.26 -17.36 21.32
CA SER A 261 7.83 -17.91 20.08
C SER A 261 9.34 -18.14 20.18
N ALA A 262 10.08 -17.25 20.87
CA ALA A 262 11.51 -17.42 21.08
C ALA A 262 11.84 -18.61 21.96
N LYS A 263 11.02 -18.90 22.98
CA LYS A 263 11.19 -20.05 23.88
C LYS A 263 10.80 -21.37 23.24
N LEU A 264 9.62 -21.40 22.56
CA LEU A 264 9.07 -22.66 22.02
C LEU A 264 9.71 -23.05 20.68
N ARG A 265 10.10 -22.09 19.84
CA ARG A 265 10.58 -22.32 18.48
C ARG A 265 11.78 -21.41 18.16
N PRO A 266 12.96 -21.67 18.74
CA PRO A 266 14.15 -20.83 18.48
C PRO A 266 14.59 -20.91 17.01
N GLY A 267 15.32 -19.90 16.57
CA GLY A 267 15.86 -19.84 15.20
C GLY A 267 14.87 -19.37 14.14
N ARG A 268 15.29 -19.43 12.90
CA ARG A 268 14.52 -19.08 11.71
C ARG A 268 14.08 -20.37 10.99
N GLU A 269 13.07 -20.28 10.15
CA GLU A 269 12.67 -21.36 9.25
C GLU A 269 13.83 -21.73 8.32
N GLU A 270 14.08 -23.02 8.15
CA GLU A 270 15.10 -23.56 7.23
C GLU A 270 14.60 -23.52 5.79
N VAL A 271 13.34 -23.85 5.57
CA VAL A 271 12.66 -23.80 4.27
C VAL A 271 11.50 -22.83 4.38
N VAL A 272 11.53 -21.76 3.58
CA VAL A 272 10.48 -20.75 3.55
C VAL A 272 9.49 -20.99 2.39
N GLU A 273 9.96 -21.56 1.29
CA GLU A 273 9.16 -21.82 0.09
C GLU A 273 9.58 -23.13 -0.58
N PRO A 274 8.74 -24.18 -0.56
CA PRO A 274 9.07 -25.50 -1.15
C PRO A 274 9.39 -25.44 -2.65
N ALA A 275 8.69 -24.60 -3.41
CA ALA A 275 8.93 -24.43 -4.85
C ALA A 275 10.30 -23.86 -5.16
N ALA A 276 10.85 -23.02 -4.29
CA ALA A 276 12.19 -22.46 -4.46
C ALA A 276 13.28 -23.53 -4.27
N VAL A 277 13.08 -24.47 -3.32
CA VAL A 277 13.97 -25.61 -3.10
C VAL A 277 13.95 -26.53 -4.31
N ALA A 278 12.76 -26.88 -4.82
CA ALA A 278 12.62 -27.74 -6.00
C ALA A 278 13.27 -27.11 -7.25
N ALA A 279 13.16 -25.78 -7.44
CA ALA A 279 13.82 -25.09 -8.53
C ALA A 279 15.36 -25.07 -8.40
N ALA A 280 15.89 -24.94 -7.18
CA ALA A 280 17.31 -25.00 -6.92
C ALA A 280 17.88 -26.42 -7.18
N ASP A 281 17.17 -27.46 -6.74
CA ASP A 281 17.55 -28.87 -6.96
C ASP A 281 17.54 -29.23 -8.45
N ALA A 282 16.53 -28.79 -9.21
CA ALA A 282 16.44 -28.97 -10.66
C ALA A 282 17.60 -28.30 -11.41
N SER A 283 17.98 -27.09 -10.99
CA SER A 283 19.13 -26.37 -11.54
C SER A 283 20.45 -27.08 -11.24
N ALA A 284 20.60 -27.65 -10.04
CA ALA A 284 21.80 -28.38 -9.63
C ALA A 284 21.96 -29.71 -10.36
N GLN A 285 20.83 -30.32 -10.78
CA GLN A 285 20.83 -31.60 -11.54
C GLN A 285 20.98 -31.42 -13.05
N GLY A 286 21.15 -30.17 -13.56
CA GLY A 286 21.33 -29.88 -14.99
C GLY A 286 20.11 -30.18 -15.86
N THR A 287 18.95 -30.42 -15.27
CA THR A 287 17.66 -30.56 -15.95
C THR A 287 17.03 -29.16 -16.09
N ASP A 288 17.39 -28.47 -17.17
CA ASP A 288 16.70 -27.25 -17.58
C ASP A 288 15.29 -27.63 -18.09
N PRO A 289 14.21 -27.23 -17.41
CA PRO A 289 12.86 -27.56 -17.87
C PRO A 289 12.51 -26.91 -19.24
N ASP A 290 13.25 -25.88 -19.66
CA ASP A 290 13.08 -25.21 -20.95
C ASP A 290 13.87 -25.89 -22.09
N ALA A 291 14.70 -26.92 -21.81
CA ALA A 291 15.48 -27.61 -22.84
C ALA A 291 14.67 -28.68 -23.62
N LYS A 292 13.44 -28.98 -23.22
CA LYS A 292 12.59 -29.97 -23.93
C LYS A 292 11.89 -29.41 -25.16
N ASP A 293 11.56 -28.13 -25.20
CA ASP A 293 10.80 -27.55 -26.33
C ASP A 293 11.69 -27.08 -27.50
N THR A 294 13.03 -27.11 -27.34
CA THR A 294 13.95 -26.69 -28.43
C THR A 294 14.52 -27.86 -29.24
N LYS A 295 14.39 -29.11 -28.79
CA LYS A 295 14.84 -30.28 -29.56
C LYS A 295 13.84 -30.72 -30.62
N ASP A 296 12.55 -30.60 -30.35
CA ASP A 296 11.50 -30.98 -31.32
C ASP A 296 11.32 -29.93 -32.45
N ALA A 297 11.90 -28.74 -32.32
CA ALA A 297 11.88 -27.70 -33.38
C ALA A 297 13.09 -27.75 -34.30
N LYS A 298 14.16 -28.52 -33.98
CA LYS A 298 15.31 -28.69 -34.90
C LYS A 298 15.20 -29.88 -35.83
N ASP A 299 14.49 -30.93 -35.44
CA ASP A 299 14.29 -32.11 -36.30
C ASP A 299 13.20 -31.93 -37.37
N ALA A 300 12.42 -30.84 -37.29
CA ALA A 300 11.41 -30.48 -38.30
C ALA A 300 11.91 -29.54 -39.40
N LYS A 301 13.17 -29.10 -39.39
CA LYS A 301 13.74 -28.17 -40.39
C LYS A 301 14.71 -28.79 -41.40
N ASP A 302 15.04 -30.07 -41.26
CA ASP A 302 16.01 -30.74 -42.14
C ASP A 302 15.37 -31.64 -43.23
N VAL A 303 14.05 -31.59 -43.44
CA VAL A 303 13.38 -32.49 -44.44
C VAL A 303 12.87 -31.75 -45.67
N ASP A 304 12.84 -30.39 -45.68
CA ASP A 304 12.31 -29.64 -46.85
C ASP A 304 13.33 -28.65 -47.43
N ALA A 305 14.51 -29.15 -47.86
CA ALA A 305 15.44 -28.39 -48.67
C ALA A 305 16.05 -29.27 -49.77
N LYS A 306 15.21 -29.81 -50.61
CA LYS A 306 15.60 -30.22 -51.96
C LYS A 306 14.37 -30.15 -52.86
N ASP A 307 14.54 -29.41 -53.94
CA ASP A 307 13.68 -29.20 -55.11
C ASP A 307 12.87 -27.88 -55.12
N ALA A 308 13.48 -26.88 -55.75
CA ALA A 308 12.93 -26.15 -56.88
C ALA A 308 13.73 -24.90 -57.19
N ASP A 309 14.66 -25.09 -58.10
CA ASP A 309 15.19 -24.02 -58.99
C ASP A 309 14.10 -23.58 -59.97
N GLY A 310 14.02 -22.28 -60.23
CA GLY A 310 13.40 -21.82 -61.48
C GLY A 310 12.31 -20.76 -61.38
N HIS A 311 12.67 -19.62 -61.70
CA HIS A 311 12.08 -18.59 -62.54
C HIS A 311 11.96 -17.21 -61.94
N ALA A 312 12.62 -16.37 -62.69
CA ALA A 312 12.80 -14.93 -62.56
C ALA A 312 11.53 -14.12 -62.90
N ALA A 313 11.63 -12.86 -62.55
CA ALA A 313 11.16 -11.65 -63.24
C ALA A 313 9.85 -11.00 -62.74
N ASP A 314 10.03 -9.84 -62.22
CA ASP A 314 9.68 -8.51 -62.80
C ASP A 314 8.43 -7.79 -62.26
N ALA A 315 8.65 -6.47 -62.19
CA ALA A 315 7.70 -5.34 -62.15
C ALA A 315 7.18 -4.89 -60.77
N LYS A 316 7.73 -3.85 -60.21
CA LYS A 316 7.57 -2.40 -60.49
C LYS A 316 6.30 -1.76 -59.88
N LYS A 317 6.54 -0.86 -58.90
CA LYS A 317 6.09 0.54 -58.84
C LYS A 317 4.58 0.84 -58.80
N THR A 318 4.17 1.62 -57.84
CA THR A 318 3.62 3.00 -57.88
C THR A 318 2.87 3.31 -56.58
N GLU A 319 3.32 4.28 -55.80
CA GLU A 319 2.89 5.69 -55.64
C GLU A 319 1.45 5.85 -55.10
N ALA A 320 1.37 6.45 -53.91
CA ALA A 320 1.14 7.89 -53.59
C ALA A 320 -0.35 8.34 -53.62
N GLY A 321 -0.73 9.17 -52.70
CA GLY A 321 -1.89 10.06 -52.71
C GLY A 321 -2.57 10.07 -51.36
N GLU A 322 -2.30 10.97 -50.44
CA GLU A 322 -2.77 12.37 -50.27
C GLU A 322 -4.29 12.54 -50.23
N ALA A 323 -4.69 13.22 -49.21
CA ALA A 323 -5.58 14.37 -49.05
C ALA A 323 -6.55 14.13 -47.86
N GLU A 324 -6.47 14.87 -46.81
CA GLU A 324 -6.87 16.27 -46.51
C GLU A 324 -8.38 16.52 -46.42
N SER A 325 -8.67 17.32 -45.43
CA SER A 325 -9.84 18.21 -45.19
C SER A 325 -11.05 17.57 -44.47
N ASP A 326 -11.77 18.22 -43.66
CA ASP A 326 -11.84 19.60 -43.18
C ASP A 326 -12.87 19.69 -42.05
N GLN A 327 -12.60 20.58 -41.11
CA GLN A 327 -13.45 21.58 -40.46
C GLN A 327 -14.83 21.21 -39.83
N ASN A 328 -14.90 21.50 -38.57
CA ASN A 328 -15.55 22.69 -37.97
C ASN A 328 -16.94 22.53 -37.32
N ARG A 329 -17.08 23.25 -36.20
CA ARG A 329 -18.26 23.86 -35.53
C ARG A 329 -19.07 22.97 -34.62
N ASP A 330 -19.58 23.42 -33.54
CA ASP A 330 -19.64 24.66 -32.73
C ASP A 330 -20.17 24.26 -31.35
N GLU A 331 -19.67 24.95 -30.35
CA GLU A 331 -20.34 25.76 -29.33
C GLU A 331 -21.51 25.19 -28.51
N GLU A 332 -21.33 25.38 -27.26
CA GLU A 332 -22.11 26.05 -26.23
C GLU A 332 -22.75 25.22 -25.09
N ASP A 333 -22.42 25.74 -23.95
CA ASP A 333 -23.21 25.93 -22.73
C ASP A 333 -23.55 24.76 -21.80
N GLY A 334 -23.18 25.00 -20.56
CA GLY A 334 -23.75 24.29 -19.40
C GLY A 334 -22.91 24.37 -18.14
N ALA A 335 -22.69 25.59 -17.67
CA ALA A 335 -22.29 25.80 -16.28
C ALA A 335 -23.42 25.38 -15.35
N ALA A 336 -23.14 24.48 -14.41
CA ALA A 336 -23.81 24.48 -13.12
C ALA A 336 -23.03 23.65 -12.11
N ALA A 337 -22.53 24.36 -11.14
CA ALA A 337 -22.24 24.02 -9.76
C ALA A 337 -22.80 22.69 -9.25
N VAL A 338 -21.96 21.91 -8.57
CA VAL A 338 -22.30 21.27 -7.30
C VAL A 338 -21.05 21.21 -6.44
N ASP A 339 -20.91 22.22 -5.62
CA ASP A 339 -20.32 22.15 -4.30
C ASP A 339 -21.27 21.33 -3.42
N ALA A 340 -20.84 20.17 -2.99
CA ALA A 340 -21.33 19.45 -1.80
C ALA A 340 -20.64 18.08 -1.67
N GLY A 341 -19.52 18.02 -0.95
CA GLY A 341 -18.88 16.75 -0.68
C GLY A 341 -17.74 16.78 0.35
N ALA A 342 -17.63 17.84 1.09
CA ALA A 342 -16.60 17.97 2.13
C ALA A 342 -17.21 18.17 3.51
N LYS A 343 -18.07 17.26 3.95
CA LYS A 343 -18.47 17.13 5.36
C LYS A 343 -18.91 15.70 5.58
N THR A 344 -18.03 14.83 5.95
CA THR A 344 -18.24 13.70 6.89
C THR A 344 -17.13 12.65 6.75
N ALA A 345 -15.91 13.01 7.07
CA ALA A 345 -14.90 12.05 7.50
C ALA A 345 -14.55 12.34 8.98
N LYS A 346 -15.61 12.49 9.78
CA LYS A 346 -15.50 12.52 11.24
C LYS A 346 -16.23 11.30 11.76
N ASN A 347 -15.51 10.38 12.28
CA ASN A 347 -15.84 9.21 13.09
C ASN A 347 -15.38 7.90 12.43
N LEU A 348 -14.18 7.54 12.75
CA LEU A 348 -13.71 6.24 13.29
C LEU A 348 -12.19 6.20 13.28
#